data_4f05c9a72b1fdd64bca6619d1c02e125
#
_entry.id   4f05c9a72b1fdd64bca6619d1c02e125
#
_cell.length_a   1.000
_cell.length_b   1.000
_cell.length_c   1.000
_cell.angle_alpha   90.00
_cell.angle_beta   90.00
_cell.angle_gamma   90.00
#
_symmetry.space_group_name_H-M   'P 1'
#
loop_
_entity.id
_entity.type
_entity.pdbx_description
1 polymer ?
#
loop_
_entity_poly.entity_id
_entity_poly.type
_entity_poly.pdbx_seq_one_letter_code
_entity_poly.pdbx_strand_id
1 'polypeptide(L)'
;MKKTVAVVGVGSAGLQTLCHLCTWLDNTWKIISIHNPEIKAVGVGESTQPPFLGALRTGIDFNVYDHLAPMKATIKVGSVFKKWRKHSFINPLFAGSIALHIDTNAIKDFIIPRLKERWPVKLEVKEQDVQDLNALDYDYIVDCRGYPTDFSEYIKPPAMLINHALIHSFKRPGTTNYTGQTATKDGWMFDIPLPQRHTHGYLYCDKITSQSEAKKNFSKILKVPPSQLDKTEFSFPAYYAKTVFDGRIFKNGNRAFLFEPISALSLYI
;
A
#
# COMPACT_ATOMS: atom_id res chain seq x y z
N MET A 1 25.82 16.23 -18.41
CA MET A 1 25.48 15.52 -17.15
C MET A 1 24.15 14.79 -17.34
N LYS A 2 23.97 13.64 -16.73
CA LYS A 2 22.65 12.96 -16.71
C LYS A 2 21.70 13.70 -15.80
N LYS A 3 20.42 13.78 -16.18
CA LYS A 3 19.37 14.23 -15.26
C LYS A 3 19.18 13.23 -14.15
N THR A 4 18.83 13.70 -12.96
CA THR A 4 18.69 12.89 -11.76
C THR A 4 17.27 12.92 -11.22
N VAL A 5 16.76 11.76 -10.80
CA VAL A 5 15.51 11.67 -10.04
C VAL A 5 15.70 10.76 -8.83
N ALA A 6 15.42 11.29 -7.64
CA ALA A 6 15.44 10.53 -6.41
C ALA A 6 14.02 10.07 -6.02
N VAL A 7 13.88 8.81 -5.67
CA VAL A 7 12.66 8.25 -5.05
C VAL A 7 12.96 8.02 -3.57
N VAL A 8 12.29 8.75 -2.71
CA VAL A 8 12.50 8.69 -1.25
C VAL A 8 11.38 7.90 -0.60
N GLY A 9 11.74 6.73 -0.08
CA GLY A 9 10.82 5.74 0.47
C GLY A 9 10.58 4.56 -0.47
N VAL A 10 10.63 3.34 0.08
CA VAL A 10 10.49 2.06 -0.65
C VAL A 10 9.30 1.23 -0.12
N GLY A 11 8.24 1.89 0.29
CA GLY A 11 6.92 1.27 0.42
C GLY A 11 6.34 0.93 -0.94
N SER A 12 5.10 0.42 -0.97
CA SER A 12 4.44 -0.04 -2.21
C SER A 12 4.45 1.02 -3.32
N ALA A 13 4.15 2.30 -2.99
CA ALA A 13 4.18 3.39 -3.96
C ALA A 13 5.60 3.67 -4.48
N GLY A 14 6.62 3.68 -3.60
CA GLY A 14 8.01 3.92 -4.01
C GLY A 14 8.56 2.81 -4.88
N LEU A 15 8.27 1.55 -4.56
CA LEU A 15 8.67 0.40 -5.36
C LEU A 15 8.00 0.40 -6.74
N GLN A 16 6.72 0.72 -6.80
CA GLN A 16 6.00 0.90 -8.07
C GLN A 16 6.62 2.02 -8.91
N THR A 17 6.92 3.16 -8.27
CA THR A 17 7.58 4.31 -8.91
C THR A 17 8.95 3.92 -9.47
N LEU A 18 9.77 3.21 -8.70
CA LEU A 18 11.09 2.75 -9.16
C LEU A 18 10.98 1.84 -10.38
N CYS A 19 10.07 0.86 -10.35
CA CYS A 19 9.80 -0.01 -11.50
C CYS A 19 9.42 0.82 -12.74
N HIS A 20 8.53 1.79 -12.56
CA HIS A 20 8.07 2.66 -13.66
C HIS A 20 9.19 3.53 -14.21
N LEU A 21 9.90 4.26 -13.37
CA LEU A 21 10.98 5.16 -13.80
C LEU A 21 12.14 4.37 -14.45
N CYS A 22 12.52 3.23 -13.91
CA CYS A 22 13.56 2.38 -14.51
C CYS A 22 13.18 1.92 -15.91
N THR A 23 11.89 1.63 -16.14
CA THR A 23 11.40 1.16 -17.43
C THR A 23 11.29 2.30 -18.46
N TRP A 24 10.73 3.44 -18.07
CA TRP A 24 10.28 4.45 -19.04
C TRP A 24 11.21 5.65 -19.23
N LEU A 25 12.07 5.96 -18.27
CA LEU A 25 13.11 6.96 -18.50
C LEU A 25 14.21 6.36 -19.38
N ASP A 26 14.82 7.15 -20.22
CA ASP A 26 15.94 6.74 -21.05
C ASP A 26 17.29 6.75 -20.32
N ASN A 27 18.38 6.47 -21.02
CA ASN A 27 19.72 6.39 -20.43
C ASN A 27 20.35 7.76 -20.13
N THR A 28 19.66 8.86 -20.41
CA THR A 28 20.07 10.22 -20.02
C THR A 28 19.72 10.52 -18.57
N TRP A 29 18.96 9.64 -17.93
CA TRP A 29 18.56 9.75 -16.52
C TRP A 29 19.37 8.83 -15.62
N LYS A 30 19.58 9.28 -14.40
CA LYS A 30 20.03 8.48 -13.25
C LYS A 30 18.93 8.47 -12.22
N ILE A 31 18.55 7.29 -11.74
CA ILE A 31 17.50 7.07 -10.73
C ILE A 31 18.17 6.72 -9.42
N ILE A 32 17.80 7.38 -8.35
CA ILE A 32 18.32 7.16 -7.01
C ILE A 32 17.18 6.71 -6.11
N SER A 33 17.27 5.50 -5.57
CA SER A 33 16.37 5.01 -4.52
C SER A 33 16.98 5.35 -3.16
N ILE A 34 16.25 6.08 -2.32
CA ILE A 34 16.73 6.46 -0.97
C ILE A 34 15.73 5.94 0.06
N HIS A 35 16.20 5.18 1.05
CA HIS A 35 15.36 4.71 2.13
C HIS A 35 16.16 4.45 3.42
N ASN A 36 15.49 4.62 4.55
CA ASN A 36 15.99 4.16 5.83
C ASN A 36 15.63 2.67 6.01
N PRO A 37 16.60 1.74 6.15
CA PRO A 37 16.34 0.32 6.29
C PRO A 37 15.60 -0.03 7.60
N GLU A 38 15.72 0.79 8.63
CA GLU A 38 15.06 0.60 9.93
C GLU A 38 13.55 0.88 9.89
N ILE A 39 13.08 1.66 8.92
CA ILE A 39 11.65 1.96 8.76
C ILE A 39 10.96 0.79 8.09
N LYS A 40 10.12 0.11 8.87
CA LYS A 40 9.28 -0.99 8.39
C LYS A 40 7.99 -0.45 7.77
N ALA A 41 7.52 -1.12 6.73
CA ALA A 41 6.18 -0.85 6.20
C ALA A 41 5.11 -1.22 7.24
N VAL A 42 3.94 -0.58 7.13
CA VAL A 42 2.76 -0.96 7.92
C VAL A 42 2.28 -2.33 7.45
N GLY A 43 2.75 -3.39 8.07
CA GLY A 43 2.68 -4.76 7.59
C GLY A 43 1.31 -5.45 7.67
N VAL A 44 0.23 -4.78 7.30
CA VAL A 44 -1.13 -5.37 7.32
C VAL A 44 -1.41 -6.28 6.11
N GLY A 45 -0.58 -6.23 5.07
CA GLY A 45 -0.86 -6.76 3.75
C GLY A 45 -1.64 -5.76 2.90
N GLU A 46 -1.43 -5.79 1.61
CA GLU A 46 -2.10 -4.89 0.69
C GLU A 46 -2.78 -5.64 -0.44
N SER A 47 -3.93 -5.09 -0.84
CA SER A 47 -4.67 -5.52 -2.01
C SER A 47 -4.37 -4.53 -3.13
N THR A 48 -3.58 -4.94 -4.11
CA THR A 48 -3.15 -4.04 -5.19
C THR A 48 -4.18 -3.91 -6.31
N GLN A 49 -3.82 -3.11 -7.32
CA GLN A 49 -4.55 -2.93 -8.56
C GLN A 49 -3.69 -3.40 -9.76
N PRO A 50 -4.28 -3.67 -10.94
CA PRO A 50 -3.54 -4.15 -12.11
C PRO A 50 -2.32 -3.31 -12.53
N PRO A 51 -2.32 -1.95 -12.42
CA PRO A 51 -1.13 -1.16 -12.72
C PRO A 51 0.10 -1.52 -11.90
N PHE A 52 -0.06 -1.91 -10.64
CA PHE A 52 1.05 -2.38 -9.80
C PHE A 52 1.73 -3.62 -10.41
N LEU A 53 0.94 -4.62 -10.82
CA LEU A 53 1.47 -5.81 -11.50
C LEU A 53 2.10 -5.46 -12.84
N GLY A 54 1.52 -4.51 -13.58
CA GLY A 54 2.09 -3.97 -14.82
C GLY A 54 3.49 -3.40 -14.61
N ALA A 55 3.66 -2.57 -13.58
CA ALA A 55 4.95 -1.99 -13.22
C ALA A 55 6.00 -3.06 -12.83
N LEU A 56 5.59 -4.11 -12.10
CA LEU A 56 6.49 -5.22 -11.77
C LEU A 56 6.93 -5.99 -13.03
N ARG A 57 5.99 -6.27 -13.95
CA ARG A 57 6.31 -6.97 -15.21
C ARG A 57 7.36 -6.22 -16.02
N THR A 58 7.19 -4.92 -16.19
CA THR A 58 8.12 -4.11 -16.97
C THR A 58 9.41 -3.79 -16.21
N GLY A 59 9.33 -3.51 -14.90
CA GLY A 59 10.47 -3.09 -14.09
C GLY A 59 11.45 -4.22 -13.75
N ILE A 60 10.94 -5.41 -13.40
CA ILE A 60 11.75 -6.53 -12.89
C ILE A 60 11.45 -7.86 -13.59
N ASP A 61 10.78 -7.83 -14.74
CA ASP A 61 10.42 -9.04 -15.49
C ASP A 61 9.59 -10.05 -14.69
N PHE A 62 8.67 -9.50 -13.88
CA PHE A 62 7.87 -10.31 -12.97
C PHE A 62 6.95 -11.27 -13.73
N ASN A 63 7.00 -12.54 -13.34
CA ASN A 63 6.02 -13.54 -13.76
C ASN A 63 5.39 -14.22 -12.54
N VAL A 64 4.14 -14.66 -12.68
CA VAL A 64 3.37 -15.21 -11.56
C VAL A 64 3.82 -16.61 -11.15
N TYR A 65 4.44 -17.36 -12.06
CA TYR A 65 4.81 -18.75 -11.79
C TYR A 65 6.02 -18.85 -10.85
N ASP A 66 7.04 -18.03 -11.10
CA ASP A 66 8.31 -18.10 -10.37
C ASP A 66 8.37 -17.12 -9.19
N HIS A 67 7.58 -16.04 -9.22
CA HIS A 67 7.80 -14.91 -8.33
C HIS A 67 6.74 -14.73 -7.23
N LEU A 68 5.55 -15.35 -7.33
CA LEU A 68 4.52 -15.23 -6.28
C LEU A 68 5.02 -15.76 -4.93
N ALA A 69 5.60 -16.94 -4.91
CA ALA A 69 6.05 -17.59 -3.67
C ALA A 69 7.20 -16.81 -3.00
N PRO A 70 8.31 -16.44 -3.69
CA PRO A 70 9.37 -15.61 -3.11
C PRO A 70 8.87 -14.24 -2.63
N MET A 71 7.92 -13.63 -3.32
CA MET A 71 7.33 -12.34 -2.93
C MET A 71 6.26 -12.47 -1.84
N LYS A 72 5.93 -13.69 -1.42
CA LYS A 72 4.85 -13.99 -0.46
C LYS A 72 3.50 -13.36 -0.87
N ALA A 73 3.21 -13.42 -2.16
CA ALA A 73 2.01 -12.83 -2.76
C ALA A 73 1.01 -13.89 -3.19
N THR A 74 -0.26 -13.48 -3.36
CA THR A 74 -1.30 -14.27 -4.01
C THR A 74 -1.95 -13.49 -5.15
N ILE A 75 -2.52 -14.21 -6.12
CA ILE A 75 -3.29 -13.59 -7.20
C ILE A 75 -4.58 -13.02 -6.64
N LYS A 76 -4.92 -11.81 -7.08
CA LYS A 76 -6.23 -11.18 -6.86
C LYS A 76 -6.96 -11.07 -8.19
N VAL A 77 -8.21 -11.52 -8.22
CA VAL A 77 -9.09 -11.44 -9.41
C VAL A 77 -10.29 -10.51 -9.22
N GLY A 78 -10.43 -9.93 -8.04
CA GLY A 78 -11.53 -9.01 -7.71
C GLY A 78 -11.75 -8.83 -6.23
N SER A 79 -12.91 -8.31 -5.89
CA SER A 79 -13.37 -8.13 -4.51
C SER A 79 -14.75 -8.76 -4.32
N VAL A 80 -14.96 -9.37 -3.15
CA VAL A 80 -16.27 -9.90 -2.73
C VAL A 80 -16.87 -8.96 -1.70
N PHE A 81 -18.03 -8.40 -2.01
CA PHE A 81 -18.79 -7.53 -1.14
C PHE A 81 -19.87 -8.31 -0.41
N LYS A 82 -19.82 -8.35 0.92
CA LYS A 82 -20.75 -9.05 1.80
C LYS A 82 -21.51 -8.06 2.67
N LYS A 83 -22.83 -8.26 2.83
CA LYS A 83 -23.70 -7.42 3.69
C LYS A 83 -23.86 -5.95 3.26
N TRP A 84 -23.34 -5.54 2.11
CA TRP A 84 -23.57 -4.21 1.54
C TRP A 84 -24.96 -4.09 0.89
N ARG A 85 -25.51 -5.23 0.48
CA ARG A 85 -26.84 -5.41 -0.09
C ARG A 85 -27.45 -6.71 0.44
N LYS A 86 -28.69 -6.99 0.06
CA LYS A 86 -29.41 -8.23 0.41
C LYS A 86 -28.60 -9.50 0.07
N HIS A 87 -27.92 -9.49 -1.08
CA HIS A 87 -27.06 -10.59 -1.52
C HIS A 87 -25.61 -10.12 -1.62
N SER A 88 -24.67 -11.02 -1.34
CA SER A 88 -23.26 -10.79 -1.64
C SER A 88 -23.05 -10.71 -3.16
N PHE A 89 -22.10 -9.90 -3.58
CA PHE A 89 -21.75 -9.78 -4.99
C PHE A 89 -20.23 -9.72 -5.18
N ILE A 90 -19.78 -10.09 -6.38
CA ILE A 90 -18.38 -9.99 -6.79
C ILE A 90 -18.23 -8.76 -7.67
N ASN A 91 -17.20 -7.96 -7.40
CA ASN A 91 -16.69 -6.96 -8.31
C ASN A 91 -15.38 -7.50 -8.91
N PRO A 92 -15.40 -8.09 -10.10
CA PRO A 92 -14.20 -8.62 -10.73
C PRO A 92 -13.30 -7.49 -11.21
N LEU A 93 -12.01 -7.77 -11.38
CA LEU A 93 -11.13 -6.87 -12.10
C LEU A 93 -11.50 -6.85 -13.59
N PHE A 94 -11.28 -5.71 -14.24
CA PHE A 94 -11.71 -5.49 -15.62
C PHE A 94 -11.05 -6.47 -16.60
N ALA A 95 -11.84 -7.00 -17.53
CA ALA A 95 -11.39 -7.73 -18.73
C ALA A 95 -10.38 -8.87 -18.48
N GLY A 96 -10.56 -9.65 -17.41
CA GLY A 96 -9.66 -10.76 -17.10
C GLY A 96 -8.28 -10.36 -16.58
N SER A 97 -8.10 -9.07 -16.27
CA SER A 97 -6.89 -8.62 -15.59
C SER A 97 -6.77 -9.22 -14.19
N ILE A 98 -5.55 -9.31 -13.72
CA ILE A 98 -5.23 -9.74 -12.36
C ILE A 98 -4.43 -8.66 -11.64
N ALA A 99 -4.52 -8.69 -10.32
CA ALA A 99 -3.68 -7.94 -9.41
C ALA A 99 -3.09 -8.89 -8.36
N LEU A 100 -2.52 -8.37 -7.30
CA LEU A 100 -1.89 -9.17 -6.25
C LEU A 100 -2.42 -8.75 -4.87
N HIS A 101 -2.47 -9.72 -3.96
CA HIS A 101 -2.35 -9.46 -2.54
C HIS A 101 -0.87 -9.62 -2.18
N ILE A 102 -0.30 -8.66 -1.48
CA ILE A 102 1.13 -8.61 -1.18
C ILE A 102 1.39 -8.46 0.31
N ASP A 103 2.50 -9.02 0.77
CA ASP A 103 3.05 -8.70 2.08
C ASP A 103 4.02 -7.53 1.93
N THR A 104 3.63 -6.36 2.41
CA THR A 104 4.39 -5.10 2.29
C THR A 104 5.80 -5.17 2.90
N ASN A 105 6.03 -6.05 3.86
CA ASN A 105 7.36 -6.25 4.42
C ASN A 105 8.26 -7.15 3.55
N ALA A 106 7.67 -8.00 2.71
CA ALA A 106 8.43 -8.92 1.85
C ALA A 106 8.77 -8.32 0.48
N ILE A 107 7.95 -7.40 -0.04
CA ILE A 107 8.11 -6.91 -1.41
C ILE A 107 9.39 -6.11 -1.64
N LYS A 108 9.86 -5.34 -0.64
CA LYS A 108 11.11 -4.58 -0.74
C LYS A 108 12.30 -5.51 -1.00
N ASP A 109 12.44 -6.55 -0.19
CA ASP A 109 13.54 -7.50 -0.27
C ASP A 109 13.52 -8.33 -1.55
N PHE A 110 12.37 -8.43 -2.19
CA PHE A 110 12.20 -9.08 -3.48
C PHE A 110 12.49 -8.15 -4.66
N ILE A 111 11.98 -6.92 -4.64
CA ILE A 111 11.98 -6.00 -5.79
C ILE A 111 13.32 -5.27 -5.93
N ILE A 112 13.90 -4.74 -4.85
CA ILE A 112 15.11 -3.92 -4.91
C ILE A 112 16.30 -4.67 -5.51
N PRO A 113 16.63 -5.91 -5.08
CA PRO A 113 17.74 -6.66 -5.70
C PRO A 113 17.54 -6.87 -7.21
N ARG A 114 16.32 -7.19 -7.66
CA ARG A 114 15.99 -7.39 -9.08
C ARG A 114 16.08 -6.13 -9.91
N LEU A 115 15.66 -5.00 -9.35
CA LEU A 115 15.85 -3.71 -10.00
C LEU A 115 17.34 -3.38 -10.16
N LYS A 116 18.17 -3.63 -9.14
CA LYS A 116 19.62 -3.42 -9.22
C LYS A 116 20.28 -4.31 -10.27
N GLU A 117 19.89 -5.58 -10.35
CA GLU A 117 20.38 -6.53 -11.34
C GLU A 117 20.01 -6.12 -12.77
N ARG A 118 18.74 -5.74 -12.99
CA ARG A 118 18.23 -5.38 -14.29
C ARG A 118 18.70 -4.01 -14.79
N TRP A 119 18.90 -3.06 -13.87
CA TRP A 119 19.21 -1.66 -14.19
C TRP A 119 20.50 -1.15 -13.51
N PRO A 120 21.63 -1.89 -13.61
CA PRO A 120 22.83 -1.62 -12.80
C PRO A 120 23.48 -0.26 -13.07
N VAL A 121 23.35 0.27 -14.29
CA VAL A 121 23.93 1.57 -14.70
C VAL A 121 22.99 2.74 -14.40
N LYS A 122 21.69 2.46 -14.34
CA LYS A 122 20.63 3.48 -14.26
C LYS A 122 20.15 3.71 -12.83
N LEU A 123 20.11 2.67 -12.01
CA LEU A 123 19.62 2.70 -10.63
C LEU A 123 20.77 2.66 -9.62
N GLU A 124 20.78 3.61 -8.71
CA GLU A 124 21.59 3.62 -7.49
C GLU A 124 20.68 3.49 -6.25
N VAL A 125 21.04 2.67 -5.28
CA VAL A 125 20.30 2.51 -4.02
C VAL A 125 21.15 3.04 -2.88
N LYS A 126 20.57 3.97 -2.10
CA LYS A 126 21.17 4.59 -0.92
C LYS A 126 20.35 4.27 0.33
N GLU A 127 21.03 3.77 1.34
CA GLU A 127 20.45 3.58 2.68
C GLU A 127 20.73 4.84 3.50
N GLN A 128 19.72 5.69 3.61
CA GLN A 128 19.83 6.99 4.27
C GLN A 128 18.48 7.41 4.82
N ASP A 129 18.46 7.96 6.02
CA ASP A 129 17.30 8.67 6.54
C ASP A 129 17.25 10.09 5.98
N VAL A 130 16.09 10.49 5.43
CA VAL A 130 15.89 11.79 4.81
C VAL A 130 14.75 12.52 5.49
N GLN A 131 15.11 13.53 6.30
CA GLN A 131 14.13 14.40 6.96
C GLN A 131 13.75 15.58 6.06
N ASP A 132 14.73 16.28 5.49
CA ASP A 132 14.52 17.41 4.59
C ASP A 132 14.84 17.04 3.13
N LEU A 133 13.82 17.07 2.28
CA LEU A 133 13.96 16.82 0.85
C LEU A 133 14.67 17.95 0.11
N ASN A 134 14.61 19.19 0.63
CA ASN A 134 15.25 20.34 -0.01
C ASN A 134 16.78 20.29 0.12
N ALA A 135 17.29 19.55 1.11
CA ALA A 135 18.74 19.33 1.28
C ALA A 135 19.33 18.34 0.25
N LEU A 136 18.48 17.63 -0.50
CA LEU A 136 18.93 16.70 -1.54
C LEU A 136 19.22 17.46 -2.84
N ASP A 137 20.41 17.23 -3.42
CA ASP A 137 20.83 17.83 -4.68
C ASP A 137 20.54 16.90 -5.87
N TYR A 138 19.24 16.83 -6.26
CA TYR A 138 18.75 16.11 -7.43
C TYR A 138 17.80 17.00 -8.24
N ASP A 139 17.75 16.81 -9.57
CA ASP A 139 16.86 17.61 -10.44
C ASP A 139 15.38 17.42 -10.07
N TYR A 140 14.99 16.17 -9.76
CA TYR A 140 13.64 15.84 -9.33
C TYR A 140 13.64 14.87 -8.14
N ILE A 141 12.60 14.94 -7.31
CA ILE A 141 12.39 14.08 -6.16
C ILE A 141 10.96 13.56 -6.16
N VAL A 142 10.78 12.25 -5.99
CA VAL A 142 9.47 11.65 -5.73
C VAL A 142 9.41 11.26 -4.26
N ASP A 143 8.58 11.96 -3.49
CA ASP A 143 8.36 11.70 -2.07
C ASP A 143 7.34 10.58 -1.87
N CYS A 144 7.85 9.39 -1.54
CA CYS A 144 7.09 8.18 -1.25
C CYS A 144 7.19 7.75 0.23
N ARG A 145 7.49 8.67 1.15
CA ARG A 145 7.72 8.39 2.60
C ARG A 145 6.45 8.01 3.39
N GLY A 146 5.33 7.78 2.72
CA GLY A 146 4.09 7.39 3.37
C GLY A 146 3.33 8.56 4.01
N TYR A 147 2.74 8.35 5.19
CA TYR A 147 1.91 9.37 5.84
C TYR A 147 2.70 10.62 6.20
N PRO A 148 2.13 11.83 5.97
CA PRO A 148 2.71 13.07 6.48
C PRO A 148 2.62 13.11 8.01
N THR A 149 3.63 13.66 8.65
CA THR A 149 3.63 13.98 10.09
C THR A 149 3.07 15.37 10.36
N ASP A 150 3.23 16.29 9.39
CA ASP A 150 2.65 17.62 9.38
C ASP A 150 1.61 17.73 8.27
N PHE A 151 0.44 18.27 8.61
CA PHE A 151 -0.71 18.44 7.72
C PHE A 151 -0.94 19.90 7.30
N SER A 152 -0.04 20.81 7.57
CA SER A 152 -0.16 22.24 7.20
C SER A 152 -0.35 22.44 5.69
N GLU A 153 0.33 21.60 4.88
CA GLU A 153 0.25 21.59 3.41
C GLU A 153 -0.81 20.63 2.85
N TYR A 154 -1.77 20.23 3.69
CA TYR A 154 -2.85 19.30 3.30
C TYR A 154 -4.22 19.86 3.60
N ILE A 155 -5.19 19.45 2.80
CA ILE A 155 -6.60 19.69 3.04
C ILE A 155 -7.22 18.44 3.63
N LYS A 156 -7.94 18.61 4.74
CA LYS A 156 -8.73 17.54 5.35
C LYS A 156 -10.20 17.76 4.97
N PRO A 157 -10.89 16.76 4.38
CA PRO A 157 -12.31 16.89 4.09
C PRO A 157 -13.11 17.07 5.39
N PRO A 158 -14.23 17.81 5.36
CA PRO A 158 -15.01 18.16 6.55
C PRO A 158 -15.70 16.96 7.19
N ALA A 159 -15.90 15.89 6.43
CA ALA A 159 -16.52 14.65 6.90
C ALA A 159 -15.69 13.44 6.49
N MET A 160 -15.62 12.46 7.38
CA MET A 160 -14.99 11.19 7.15
C MET A 160 -15.85 10.09 7.76
N LEU A 161 -16.14 9.05 6.97
CA LEU A 161 -17.00 7.94 7.40
C LEU A 161 -16.28 6.96 8.32
N ILE A 162 -14.97 6.80 8.14
CA ILE A 162 -14.11 5.95 8.97
C ILE A 162 -12.75 6.63 9.17
N ASN A 163 -12.15 6.43 10.32
CA ASN A 163 -10.85 7.03 10.68
C ASN A 163 -9.99 6.14 11.59
N HIS A 164 -10.47 4.94 11.90
CA HIS A 164 -9.75 3.95 12.71
C HIS A 164 -9.84 2.57 12.10
N ALA A 165 -8.80 1.78 12.31
CA ALA A 165 -8.74 0.37 11.93
C ALA A 165 -8.17 -0.48 13.06
N LEU A 166 -8.82 -1.60 13.35
CA LEU A 166 -8.31 -2.68 14.19
C LEU A 166 -7.87 -3.81 13.25
N ILE A 167 -6.68 -4.34 13.45
CA ILE A 167 -6.12 -5.40 12.61
C ILE A 167 -6.01 -6.71 13.41
N HIS A 168 -6.31 -7.82 12.76
CA HIS A 168 -6.04 -9.16 13.29
C HIS A 168 -5.62 -10.11 12.17
N SER A 169 -4.58 -10.89 12.42
CA SER A 169 -4.04 -11.83 11.44
C SER A 169 -4.05 -13.26 11.98
N PHE A 170 -4.76 -14.14 11.31
CA PHE A 170 -4.63 -15.57 11.54
C PHE A 170 -3.35 -16.10 10.88
N LYS A 171 -2.55 -16.88 11.62
CA LYS A 171 -1.35 -17.57 11.10
C LYS A 171 -1.73 -18.82 10.29
N ARG A 172 -2.48 -18.60 9.22
CA ARG A 172 -2.89 -19.65 8.28
C ARG A 172 -3.03 -19.05 6.88
N PRO A 173 -2.84 -19.82 5.81
CA PRO A 173 -3.06 -19.35 4.45
C PRO A 173 -4.47 -18.82 4.24
N GLY A 174 -4.60 -17.79 3.42
CA GLY A 174 -5.86 -17.42 2.83
C GLY A 174 -6.28 -18.42 1.75
N THR A 175 -7.58 -18.61 1.58
CA THR A 175 -8.15 -19.66 0.70
C THR A 175 -8.89 -19.11 -0.52
N THR A 176 -8.77 -17.81 -0.80
CA THR A 176 -9.50 -17.15 -1.88
C THR A 176 -8.59 -16.19 -2.66
N ASN A 177 -8.92 -15.98 -3.93
CA ASN A 177 -8.26 -14.99 -4.79
C ASN A 177 -9.00 -13.64 -4.83
N TYR A 178 -9.89 -13.40 -3.89
CA TYR A 178 -10.66 -12.17 -3.77
C TYR A 178 -10.29 -11.41 -2.49
N THR A 179 -10.24 -10.09 -2.56
CA THR A 179 -10.28 -9.26 -1.35
C THR A 179 -11.71 -9.30 -0.79
N GLY A 180 -11.88 -9.71 0.44
CA GLY A 180 -13.18 -9.63 1.11
C GLY A 180 -13.46 -8.22 1.60
N GLN A 181 -14.70 -7.77 1.45
CA GLN A 181 -15.19 -6.48 1.93
C GLN A 181 -16.57 -6.69 2.55
N THR A 182 -16.63 -6.69 3.86
CA THR A 182 -17.87 -6.98 4.60
C THR A 182 -18.36 -5.73 5.31
N ALA A 183 -19.59 -5.26 4.99
CA ALA A 183 -20.21 -4.19 5.74
C ALA A 183 -20.49 -4.62 7.18
N THR A 184 -20.22 -3.75 8.13
CA THR A 184 -20.47 -3.94 9.56
C THR A 184 -21.38 -2.84 10.09
N LYS A 185 -21.82 -2.94 11.32
CA LYS A 185 -22.65 -1.89 11.94
C LYS A 185 -21.88 -0.59 12.19
N ASP A 186 -20.54 -0.66 12.26
CA ASP A 186 -19.67 0.46 12.62
C ASP A 186 -18.91 1.04 11.41
N GLY A 187 -19.01 0.39 10.25
CA GLY A 187 -18.27 0.70 9.04
C GLY A 187 -18.14 -0.52 8.15
N TRP A 188 -16.93 -1.03 7.95
CA TRP A 188 -16.71 -2.23 7.14
C TRP A 188 -15.42 -2.97 7.56
N MET A 189 -15.27 -4.18 7.08
CA MET A 189 -14.13 -5.03 7.35
C MET A 189 -13.55 -5.54 6.04
N PHE A 190 -12.22 -5.40 5.87
CA PHE A 190 -11.52 -6.12 4.80
C PHE A 190 -11.01 -7.47 5.27
N ASP A 191 -10.80 -8.36 4.31
CA ASP A 191 -9.99 -9.54 4.50
C ASP A 191 -9.03 -9.73 3.31
N ILE A 192 -7.73 -9.95 3.63
CA ILE A 192 -6.65 -10.08 2.66
C ILE A 192 -6.00 -11.44 2.84
N PRO A 193 -6.15 -12.35 1.85
CA PRO A 193 -5.58 -13.69 1.90
C PRO A 193 -4.13 -13.69 1.41
N LEU A 194 -3.19 -13.95 2.33
CA LEU A 194 -1.77 -14.14 2.01
C LEU A 194 -1.34 -15.59 2.21
N PRO A 195 -0.22 -16.04 1.63
CA PRO A 195 0.19 -17.46 1.72
C PRO A 195 0.46 -17.93 3.14
N GLN A 196 0.87 -17.04 4.05
CA GLN A 196 1.27 -17.38 5.42
C GLN A 196 0.31 -16.88 6.48
N ARG A 197 -0.60 -15.97 6.11
CA ARG A 197 -1.55 -15.35 7.03
C ARG A 197 -2.80 -14.89 6.30
N HIS A 198 -3.89 -14.84 7.03
CA HIS A 198 -5.14 -14.23 6.57
C HIS A 198 -5.42 -13.03 7.46
N THR A 199 -5.26 -11.83 6.91
CA THR A 199 -5.38 -10.59 7.67
C THR A 199 -6.76 -9.98 7.50
N HIS A 200 -7.34 -9.57 8.61
CA HIS A 200 -8.61 -8.87 8.68
C HIS A 200 -8.41 -7.49 9.28
N GLY A 201 -9.05 -6.48 8.72
CA GLY A 201 -9.07 -5.13 9.27
C GLY A 201 -10.48 -4.63 9.46
N TYR A 202 -10.82 -4.23 10.69
CA TYR A 202 -12.11 -3.69 11.08
C TYR A 202 -12.05 -2.17 11.12
N LEU A 203 -12.77 -1.51 10.23
CA LEU A 203 -12.73 -0.07 10.06
C LEU A 203 -13.98 0.57 10.65
N TYR A 204 -13.80 1.64 11.40
CA TYR A 204 -14.87 2.34 12.10
C TYR A 204 -14.58 3.84 12.29
N CYS A 205 -15.59 4.60 12.72
CA CYS A 205 -15.46 6.01 13.10
C CYS A 205 -15.49 6.13 14.62
N ASP A 206 -14.44 6.69 15.22
CA ASP A 206 -14.31 6.87 16.67
C ASP A 206 -15.31 7.87 17.26
N LYS A 207 -15.85 8.77 16.41
CA LYS A 207 -16.91 9.70 16.81
C LYS A 207 -18.28 9.02 17.00
N ILE A 208 -18.44 7.80 16.47
CA ILE A 208 -19.71 7.06 16.49
C ILE A 208 -19.58 5.82 17.37
N THR A 209 -18.47 5.10 17.26
CA THR A 209 -18.25 3.82 17.93
C THR A 209 -16.97 3.89 18.76
N SER A 210 -17.04 3.60 20.05
CA SER A 210 -15.86 3.53 20.90
C SER A 210 -14.94 2.36 20.48
N GLN A 211 -13.64 2.51 20.74
CA GLN A 211 -12.67 1.45 20.47
C GLN A 211 -13.03 0.13 21.14
N SER A 212 -13.51 0.17 22.39
CA SER A 212 -13.92 -1.03 23.12
C SER A 212 -15.11 -1.73 22.48
N GLU A 213 -16.06 -0.98 21.96
CA GLU A 213 -17.21 -1.52 21.23
C GLU A 213 -16.78 -2.07 19.87
N ALA A 214 -15.94 -1.37 19.12
CA ALA A 214 -15.37 -1.85 17.88
C ALA A 214 -14.61 -3.18 18.08
N LYS A 215 -13.77 -3.28 19.11
CA LYS A 215 -13.07 -4.54 19.49
C LYS A 215 -14.05 -5.67 19.79
N LYS A 216 -15.11 -5.41 20.54
CA LYS A 216 -16.17 -6.41 20.84
C LYS A 216 -16.88 -6.89 19.57
N ASN A 217 -17.20 -5.97 18.66
CA ASN A 217 -17.86 -6.32 17.40
C ASN A 217 -16.95 -7.09 16.45
N PHE A 218 -15.70 -6.68 16.33
CA PHE A 218 -14.67 -7.37 15.55
C PHE A 218 -14.44 -8.81 16.05
N SER A 219 -14.25 -8.94 17.38
CA SER A 219 -14.15 -10.21 18.10
C SER A 219 -15.32 -11.16 17.77
N LYS A 220 -16.55 -10.64 17.84
CA LYS A 220 -17.77 -11.42 17.53
C LYS A 220 -17.79 -11.90 16.07
N ILE A 221 -17.38 -11.06 15.14
CA ILE A 221 -17.35 -11.42 13.70
C ILE A 221 -16.29 -12.49 13.44
N LEU A 222 -15.09 -12.33 13.99
CA LEU A 222 -13.99 -13.28 13.82
C LEU A 222 -14.14 -14.56 14.66
N LYS A 223 -15.05 -14.57 15.64
CA LYS A 223 -15.20 -15.64 16.64
C LYS A 223 -13.91 -15.86 17.45
N VAL A 224 -13.22 -14.78 17.78
CA VAL A 224 -11.97 -14.75 18.55
C VAL A 224 -12.23 -13.95 19.82
N PRO A 225 -11.86 -14.41 21.02
CA PRO A 225 -12.00 -13.63 22.24
C PRO A 225 -11.30 -12.27 22.14
N PRO A 226 -11.85 -11.17 22.68
CA PRO A 226 -11.24 -9.85 22.59
C PRO A 226 -9.79 -9.78 23.11
N SER A 227 -9.44 -10.61 24.09
CA SER A 227 -8.09 -10.72 24.64
C SER A 227 -7.07 -11.37 23.69
N GLN A 228 -7.54 -12.08 22.66
CA GLN A 228 -6.72 -12.73 21.65
C GLN A 228 -6.62 -11.95 20.34
N LEU A 229 -7.35 -10.83 20.22
CA LEU A 229 -7.16 -9.93 19.07
C LEU A 229 -5.76 -9.30 19.13
N ASP A 230 -5.16 -9.11 17.97
CA ASP A 230 -3.90 -8.37 17.87
C ASP A 230 -4.07 -6.96 18.46
N LYS A 231 -3.00 -6.44 19.05
CA LYS A 231 -3.01 -5.06 19.61
C LYS A 231 -2.79 -4.00 18.53
N THR A 232 -2.72 -4.40 17.26
CA THR A 232 -2.45 -3.51 16.14
C THR A 232 -3.69 -2.69 15.81
N GLU A 233 -3.54 -1.40 15.90
CA GLU A 233 -4.57 -0.42 15.53
C GLU A 233 -3.95 0.79 14.84
N PHE A 234 -4.73 1.43 14.00
CA PHE A 234 -4.33 2.64 13.28
C PHE A 234 -5.42 3.70 13.38
N SER A 235 -4.99 4.94 13.59
CA SER A 235 -5.80 6.13 13.35
C SER A 235 -5.29 6.79 12.08
N PHE A 236 -6.19 7.18 11.19
CA PHE A 236 -5.84 7.81 9.93
C PHE A 236 -6.86 8.89 9.55
N PRO A 237 -6.41 10.12 9.30
CA PRO A 237 -7.29 11.13 8.70
C PRO A 237 -7.45 10.88 7.20
N ALA A 238 -8.56 11.32 6.62
CA ALA A 238 -8.59 11.58 5.19
C ALA A 238 -7.90 12.91 4.91
N TYR A 239 -7.14 12.98 3.82
CA TYR A 239 -6.44 14.19 3.40
C TYR A 239 -5.99 14.09 1.94
N TYR A 240 -5.68 15.25 1.37
CA TYR A 240 -4.94 15.36 0.13
C TYR A 240 -4.03 16.59 0.17
N ALA A 241 -2.91 16.49 -0.54
CA ALA A 241 -1.95 17.59 -0.61
C ALA A 241 -2.52 18.77 -1.38
N LYS A 242 -2.32 20.02 -0.89
CA LYS A 242 -2.68 21.25 -1.60
C LYS A 242 -1.94 21.33 -2.94
N THR A 243 -0.69 20.89 -2.95
CA THR A 243 0.18 20.83 -4.12
C THR A 243 0.83 19.46 -4.19
N VAL A 244 0.64 18.75 -5.29
CA VAL A 244 1.24 17.44 -5.54
C VAL A 244 2.63 17.58 -6.15
N PHE A 245 2.84 18.59 -6.99
CA PHE A 245 4.12 18.87 -7.64
C PHE A 245 4.42 20.37 -7.56
N ASP A 246 5.57 20.73 -7.01
CA ASP A 246 6.01 22.12 -6.82
C ASP A 246 7.02 22.60 -7.89
N GLY A 247 7.24 21.82 -8.94
CA GLY A 247 8.25 22.04 -9.98
C GLY A 247 9.50 21.16 -9.80
N ARG A 248 9.73 20.58 -8.62
CA ARG A 248 10.88 19.72 -8.31
C ARG A 248 10.49 18.48 -7.50
N ILE A 249 9.67 18.63 -6.47
CA ILE A 249 9.25 17.54 -5.59
C ILE A 249 7.84 17.09 -5.97
N PHE A 250 7.70 15.79 -6.24
CA PHE A 250 6.43 15.14 -6.54
C PHE A 250 6.00 14.25 -5.36
N LYS A 251 4.87 14.54 -4.73
CA LYS A 251 4.28 13.72 -3.67
C LYS A 251 3.55 12.54 -4.26
N ASN A 252 3.83 11.30 -3.82
CA ASN A 252 3.20 10.09 -4.36
C ASN A 252 2.68 9.15 -3.27
N GLY A 253 1.69 8.32 -3.61
CA GLY A 253 1.03 7.40 -2.69
C GLY A 253 0.41 8.14 -1.50
N ASN A 254 0.55 7.59 -0.30
CA ASN A 254 0.02 8.21 0.91
C ASN A 254 0.66 9.58 1.24
N ARG A 255 1.74 9.97 0.57
CA ARG A 255 2.25 11.33 0.68
C ARG A 255 1.41 12.34 -0.09
N ALA A 256 0.74 11.92 -1.15
CA ALA A 256 -0.15 12.77 -1.93
C ALA A 256 -1.56 12.87 -1.31
N PHE A 257 -2.13 11.73 -0.94
CA PHE A 257 -3.48 11.67 -0.37
C PHE A 257 -3.78 10.35 0.32
N LEU A 258 -4.77 10.37 1.19
CA LEU A 258 -5.48 9.21 1.71
C LEU A 258 -6.96 9.56 1.83
N PHE A 259 -7.80 8.74 1.23
CA PHE A 259 -9.24 8.80 1.40
C PHE A 259 -9.75 7.50 2.04
N GLU A 260 -10.77 6.92 1.45
CA GLU A 260 -11.33 5.64 1.86
C GLU A 260 -10.44 4.47 1.39
N PRO A 261 -9.94 3.60 2.27
CA PRO A 261 -9.01 2.52 1.90
C PRO A 261 -9.66 1.35 1.12
N ILE A 262 -10.95 1.42 0.81
CA ILE A 262 -11.71 0.33 0.18
C ILE A 262 -11.18 -0.10 -1.20
N SER A 263 -10.57 0.81 -1.94
CA SER A 263 -10.14 0.58 -3.32
C SER A 263 -8.62 0.65 -3.54
N ALA A 264 -7.82 0.82 -2.47
CA ALA A 264 -6.37 1.00 -2.55
C ALA A 264 -5.94 2.06 -3.59
N LEU A 265 -6.66 3.20 -3.63
CA LEU A 265 -6.48 4.26 -4.64
C LEU A 265 -5.07 4.82 -4.67
N SER A 266 -4.37 4.87 -3.54
CA SER A 266 -2.99 5.38 -3.45
C SER A 266 -1.96 4.52 -4.21
N LEU A 267 -2.34 3.36 -4.73
CA LEU A 267 -1.53 2.49 -5.60
C LEU A 267 -1.98 2.54 -7.06
N TYR A 268 -2.95 3.38 -7.39
CA TYR A 268 -3.48 3.48 -8.75
C TYR A 268 -2.79 4.57 -9.58
N ILE A 269 -2.10 5.47 -8.92
CA ILE A 269 -1.49 6.67 -9.51
C ILE A 269 -0.01 6.45 -9.77
#